data_6ef82a36451523e053de8028cbd19a9a
#
_entry.id   6ef82a36451523e053de8028cbd19a9a
#
_cell.length_a   1.000
_cell.length_b   1.000
_cell.length_c   1.000
_cell.angle_alpha   90.00
_cell.angle_beta   90.00
_cell.angle_gamma   90.00
#
_symmetry.space_group_name_H-M   'P 1'
#
loop_
_entity.id
_entity.type
_entity.pdbx_description
1 polymer ?
#
loop_
_entity_poly.entity_id
_entity_poly.type
_entity_poly.pdbx_seq_one_letter_code
_entity_poly.pdbx_strand_id
1 'polypeptide(L)'
;MNIHITSRKFKTKDSLKDAITSKIMSLQKYNDDILDADVTLNFTHIKDSIKTAEIKVNLPRTTLFATESSEDFQKSVNSAVDKLARQLKEVKSKQRSKVK
;
A
#
# COMPACT_ATOMS: atom_id res chain seq x y z
N MET A 1 -9.72 -8.07 5.14
CA MET A 1 -8.79 -6.92 5.21
C MET A 1 -9.58 -5.63 5.23
N ASN A 2 -9.29 -4.77 6.19
CA ASN A 2 -9.86 -3.42 6.23
C ASN A 2 -8.90 -2.46 5.56
N ILE A 3 -9.42 -1.60 4.69
CA ILE A 3 -8.60 -0.64 3.95
C ILE A 3 -9.04 0.76 4.31
N HIS A 4 -8.10 1.59 4.78
CA HIS A 4 -8.33 2.99 5.10
C HIS A 4 -7.50 3.86 4.17
N ILE A 5 -8.14 4.81 3.52
CA ILE A 5 -7.48 5.74 2.62
C ILE A 5 -7.63 7.14 3.18
N THR A 6 -6.51 7.79 3.46
CA THR A 6 -6.48 9.15 3.99
C THR A 6 -5.77 10.06 3.00
N SER A 7 -6.39 11.19 2.71
CA SER A 7 -5.80 12.23 1.86
C SER A 7 -5.47 13.44 2.70
N ARG A 8 -4.26 13.96 2.58
CA ARG A 8 -3.85 15.17 3.30
C ARG A 8 -3.96 16.37 2.37
N LYS A 9 -4.71 17.37 2.79
CA LYS A 9 -4.88 18.66 2.11
C LYS A 9 -5.65 18.60 0.78
N PHE A 10 -6.33 17.48 0.48
CA PHE A 10 -7.18 17.39 -0.69
C PHE A 10 -8.21 16.29 -0.51
N LYS A 11 -9.21 16.27 -1.37
CA LYS A 11 -10.26 15.26 -1.33
C LYS A 11 -10.03 14.23 -2.43
N THR A 12 -9.93 12.97 -2.06
CA THR A 12 -9.74 11.89 -3.03
C THR A 12 -11.05 11.58 -3.75
N LYS A 13 -11.01 11.53 -5.07
CA LYS A 13 -12.17 11.15 -5.88
C LYS A 13 -12.51 9.68 -5.66
N ASP A 14 -13.80 9.35 -5.75
CA ASP A 14 -14.27 7.98 -5.56
C ASP A 14 -13.62 7.01 -6.56
N SER A 15 -13.45 7.41 -7.80
CA SER A 15 -12.81 6.58 -8.81
C SER A 15 -11.38 6.21 -8.42
N LEU A 16 -10.64 7.16 -7.84
CA LEU A 16 -9.29 6.89 -7.36
C LEU A 16 -9.31 5.98 -6.15
N LYS A 17 -10.23 6.19 -5.21
CA LYS A 17 -10.38 5.32 -4.04
C LYS A 17 -10.66 3.87 -4.46
N ASP A 18 -11.56 3.70 -5.42
CA ASP A 18 -11.92 2.37 -5.92
C ASP A 18 -10.74 1.67 -6.58
N ALA A 19 -9.98 2.41 -7.40
CA ALA A 19 -8.80 1.87 -8.06
C ALA A 19 -7.72 1.47 -7.03
N ILE A 20 -7.50 2.31 -6.02
CA ILE A 20 -6.54 2.02 -4.95
C ILE A 20 -6.98 0.80 -4.15
N THR A 21 -8.25 0.75 -3.78
CA THR A 21 -8.81 -0.38 -3.02
C THR A 21 -8.62 -1.69 -3.77
N SER A 22 -8.94 -1.71 -5.07
CA SER A 22 -8.76 -2.91 -5.89
C SER A 22 -7.31 -3.36 -5.93
N LYS A 23 -6.39 -2.40 -6.04
CA LYS A 23 -4.96 -2.72 -6.10
C LYS A 23 -4.47 -3.28 -4.77
N ILE A 24 -4.89 -2.67 -3.65
CA ILE A 24 -4.52 -3.15 -2.31
C ILE A 24 -5.10 -4.55 -2.04
N MET A 25 -6.35 -4.77 -2.45
CA MET A 25 -6.98 -6.08 -2.27
C MET A 25 -6.21 -7.20 -2.97
N SER A 26 -5.53 -6.89 -4.06
CA SER A 26 -4.72 -7.88 -4.77
C SER A 26 -3.58 -8.45 -3.92
N LEU A 27 -3.20 -7.78 -2.84
CA LEU A 27 -2.15 -8.27 -1.95
C LEU A 27 -2.57 -9.53 -1.19
N GLN A 28 -3.88 -9.77 -1.04
CA GLN A 28 -4.37 -10.96 -0.33
C GLN A 28 -3.93 -12.27 -0.98
N LYS A 29 -3.68 -12.27 -2.27
CA LYS A 29 -3.21 -13.49 -2.95
C LYS A 29 -1.79 -13.89 -2.52
N TYR A 30 -1.03 -12.96 -1.93
CA TYR A 30 0.32 -13.27 -1.44
C TYR A 30 0.30 -13.66 0.04
N ASN A 31 -0.69 -13.17 0.79
CA ASN A 31 -0.82 -13.48 2.21
C ASN A 31 -2.24 -13.12 2.68
N ASP A 32 -3.04 -14.09 3.06
CA ASP A 32 -4.42 -13.87 3.53
C ASP A 32 -4.51 -13.48 5.00
N ASP A 33 -3.38 -13.42 5.71
CA ASP A 33 -3.36 -13.02 7.11
C ASP A 33 -3.33 -11.50 7.30
N ILE A 34 -3.38 -10.72 6.22
CA ILE A 34 -3.40 -9.27 6.32
C ILE A 34 -4.62 -8.80 7.10
N LEU A 35 -4.40 -8.08 8.18
CA LEU A 35 -5.47 -7.57 9.03
C LEU A 35 -6.07 -6.29 8.44
N ASP A 36 -5.22 -5.35 8.08
CA ASP A 36 -5.67 -4.09 7.50
C ASP A 36 -4.53 -3.43 6.71
N ALA A 37 -4.90 -2.42 5.94
CA ALA A 37 -3.96 -1.61 5.19
C ALA A 37 -4.37 -0.15 5.29
N ASP A 38 -3.40 0.70 5.62
CA ASP A 38 -3.59 2.15 5.68
C ASP A 38 -2.86 2.80 4.53
N VAL A 39 -3.57 3.55 3.72
CA VAL A 39 -3.00 4.28 2.59
C VAL A 39 -3.10 5.76 2.88
N THR A 40 -1.97 6.45 2.87
CA THR A 40 -1.95 7.91 3.05
C THR A 40 -1.45 8.54 1.76
N LEU A 41 -2.25 9.44 1.22
CA LEU A 41 -1.92 10.17 0.01
C LEU A 41 -1.57 11.60 0.36
N ASN A 42 -0.47 12.07 -0.19
CA ASN A 42 0.03 13.42 0.07
C ASN A 42 0.61 13.98 -1.22
N PHE A 43 0.57 15.29 -1.38
CA PHE A 43 1.22 15.90 -2.53
C PHE A 43 1.90 17.20 -2.13
N THR A 44 2.98 17.51 -2.81
CA THR A 44 3.78 18.69 -2.55
C THR A 44 3.68 19.63 -3.75
N HIS A 45 3.27 20.86 -3.47
CA HIS A 45 3.18 21.93 -4.46
C HIS A 45 4.47 22.73 -4.46
N ILE A 46 5.46 22.30 -5.19
CA ILE A 46 6.57 23.19 -5.36
C ILE A 46 6.79 23.29 -6.84
N LYS A 47 7.22 23.02 -7.68
CA LYS A 47 7.30 23.21 -9.12
C LYS A 47 6.53 22.16 -9.87
N ASP A 48 6.68 20.93 -9.50
CA ASP A 48 5.97 19.81 -10.08
C ASP A 48 5.25 19.11 -8.94
N SER A 49 3.95 18.91 -9.11
CA SER A 49 3.17 18.22 -8.08
C SER A 49 3.68 16.79 -7.90
N ILE A 50 4.39 16.56 -6.82
CA ILE A 50 4.85 15.21 -6.48
C ILE A 50 3.79 14.56 -5.61
N LYS A 51 3.27 13.44 -6.08
CA LYS A 51 2.20 12.70 -5.42
C LYS A 51 2.79 11.47 -4.74
N THR A 52 2.70 11.45 -3.42
CA THR A 52 3.30 10.41 -2.59
C THR A 52 2.22 9.49 -2.04
N ALA A 53 2.43 8.20 -2.13
CA ALA A 53 1.58 7.19 -1.50
C ALA A 53 2.40 6.45 -0.45
N GLU A 54 1.91 6.47 0.79
CA GLU A 54 2.46 5.69 1.88
C GLU A 54 1.47 4.58 2.18
N ILE A 55 1.93 3.35 2.17
CA ILE A 55 1.07 2.21 2.46
C ILE A 55 1.66 1.40 3.60
N LYS A 56 0.83 1.17 4.61
CA LYS A 56 1.18 0.38 5.78
C LYS A 56 0.27 -0.84 5.80
N VAL A 57 0.86 -2.02 5.83
CA VAL A 57 0.10 -3.28 5.87
C VAL A 57 0.37 -3.96 7.20
N ASN A 58 -0.69 -4.21 7.95
CA ASN A 58 -0.60 -4.85 9.27
C ASN A 58 -0.90 -6.34 9.16
N LEU A 59 0.03 -7.13 9.66
CA LEU A 59 -0.08 -8.58 9.80
C LEU A 59 -0.06 -8.91 11.29
N PRO A 60 -0.48 -10.12 11.71
CA PRO A 60 -0.54 -10.43 13.15
C PRO A 60 0.76 -10.23 13.91
N ARG A 61 1.91 -10.40 13.28
CA ARG A 61 3.20 -10.31 13.96
C ARG A 61 4.16 -9.27 13.40
N THR A 62 3.75 -8.57 12.35
CA THR A 62 4.64 -7.61 11.72
C THR A 62 3.85 -6.56 10.96
N THR A 63 4.49 -5.45 10.71
CA THR A 63 3.93 -4.37 9.89
C THR A 63 4.90 -4.09 8.76
N LEU A 64 4.35 -3.99 7.55
CA LEU A 64 5.14 -3.70 6.36
C LEU A 64 4.81 -2.30 5.86
N PHE A 65 5.81 -1.61 5.33
CA PHE A 65 5.67 -0.25 4.83
C PHE A 65 6.22 -0.14 3.43
N ALA A 66 5.59 0.69 2.62
CA ALA A 66 6.17 1.12 1.36
C ALA A 66 5.75 2.57 1.09
N THR A 67 6.68 3.37 0.63
CA THR A 67 6.43 4.77 0.26
C THR A 67 6.98 5.00 -1.13
N GLU A 68 6.16 5.55 -2.01
CA GLU A 68 6.57 5.84 -3.38
C GLU A 68 6.00 7.17 -3.84
N SER A 69 6.73 7.85 -4.69
CA SER A 69 6.35 9.16 -5.21
C SER A 69 6.46 9.17 -6.74
N SER A 70 5.54 9.89 -7.37
CA SER A 70 5.55 10.09 -8.82
C SER A 70 4.64 11.26 -9.16
N GLU A 71 4.44 11.50 -10.45
CA GLU A 71 3.53 12.56 -10.90
C GLU A 71 2.06 12.15 -10.85
N ASP A 72 1.77 10.90 -10.49
CA ASP A 72 0.42 10.35 -10.47
C ASP A 72 0.22 9.43 -9.27
N PHE A 73 -0.87 9.63 -8.53
CA PHE A 73 -1.17 8.82 -7.35
C PHE A 73 -1.28 7.33 -7.69
N GLN A 74 -1.92 6.99 -8.81
CA GLN A 74 -2.07 5.58 -9.17
C GLN A 74 -0.72 4.91 -9.42
N LYS A 75 0.20 5.62 -10.06
CA LYS A 75 1.56 5.10 -10.27
C LYS A 75 2.28 4.92 -8.95
N SER A 76 2.15 5.89 -8.04
CA SER A 76 2.79 5.79 -6.72
C SER A 76 2.23 4.62 -5.94
N VAL A 77 0.92 4.43 -5.96
CA VAL A 77 0.26 3.29 -5.30
C VAL A 77 0.71 1.97 -5.93
N ASN A 78 0.74 1.89 -7.25
CA ASN A 78 1.15 0.67 -7.94
C ASN A 78 2.58 0.28 -7.57
N SER A 79 3.50 1.25 -7.54
CA SER A 79 4.89 1.00 -7.16
C SER A 79 5.01 0.55 -5.71
N ALA A 80 4.26 1.18 -4.80
CA ALA A 80 4.26 0.81 -3.39
C ALA A 80 3.69 -0.60 -3.21
N VAL A 81 2.63 -0.95 -3.91
CA VAL A 81 2.02 -2.28 -3.83
C VAL A 81 3.00 -3.34 -4.34
N ASP A 82 3.73 -3.05 -5.41
CA ASP A 82 4.73 -3.99 -5.93
C ASP A 82 5.82 -4.29 -4.88
N LYS A 83 6.26 -3.27 -4.16
CA LYS A 83 7.23 -3.45 -3.08
C LYS A 83 6.64 -4.28 -1.94
N LEU A 84 5.40 -4.00 -1.56
CA LEU A 84 4.72 -4.76 -0.52
C LEU A 84 4.52 -6.21 -0.92
N ALA A 85 4.20 -6.47 -2.19
CA ALA A 85 4.05 -7.83 -2.69
C ALA A 85 5.35 -8.63 -2.50
N ARG A 86 6.49 -8.03 -2.79
CA ARG A 86 7.80 -8.67 -2.56
C ARG A 86 8.05 -8.94 -1.09
N GLN A 87 7.75 -7.97 -0.23
CA GLN A 87 7.90 -8.12 1.22
C GLN A 87 6.99 -9.23 1.75
N LEU A 88 5.76 -9.31 1.26
CA LEU A 88 4.81 -10.35 1.68
C LEU A 88 5.31 -11.75 1.29
N LYS A 89 5.90 -11.88 0.11
CA LYS A 89 6.50 -13.15 -0.31
C LYS A 89 7.65 -13.55 0.59
N GLU A 90 8.48 -12.60 0.98
CA GLU A 90 9.60 -12.85 1.89
C GLU A 90 9.12 -13.28 3.27
N VAL A 91 8.11 -12.61 3.81
CA VAL A 91 7.52 -12.95 5.11
C VAL A 91 6.99 -14.38 5.08
N LYS A 92 6.24 -14.73 4.04
CA LYS A 92 5.68 -16.06 3.90
C LYS A 92 6.77 -17.13 3.80
N SER A 93 7.84 -16.84 3.07
CA SER A 93 8.98 -17.74 2.91
C SER A 93 9.67 -17.98 4.26
N LYS A 94 9.90 -16.91 5.04
CA LYS A 94 10.51 -17.02 6.36
C LYS A 94 9.64 -17.80 7.33
N GLN A 95 8.33 -17.64 7.27
CA GLN A 95 7.39 -18.38 8.11
C GLN A 95 7.47 -19.88 7.82
N ARG A 96 7.57 -20.25 6.54
CA ARG A 96 7.74 -21.65 6.16
C ARG A 96 9.02 -22.25 6.72
N SER A 97 10.10 -21.47 6.69
CA SER A 97 11.39 -21.92 7.23
C SER A 97 11.33 -22.16 8.73
N LYS A 98 10.54 -21.39 9.46
CA LYS A 98 10.42 -21.53 10.89
C LYS A 98 9.54 -22.69 11.34
N VAL A 99 8.70 -23.19 10.48
CA VAL A 99 7.76 -24.27 10.82
C VAL A 99 8.45 -25.63 10.78
N LYS A 100 9.63 -25.69 10.25
CA LYS A 100 10.41 -26.91 10.30
C LYS A 100 11.11 -27.02 11.65
#